data_fb4486a8ca63592b66bc1885fee3e494
#
_entry.id   fb4486a8ca63592b66bc1885fee3e494
#
_cell.length_a   1.000
_cell.length_b   1.000
_cell.length_c   1.000
_cell.angle_alpha   90.00
_cell.angle_beta   90.00
_cell.angle_gamma   90.00
#
_symmetry.space_group_name_H-M   'P 1'
#
loop_
_entity.id
_entity.type
_entity.pdbx_description
1 polymer ?
#
loop_
_entity_poly.entity_id
_entity_poly.type
_entity_poly.pdbx_seq_one_letter_code
_entity_poly.pdbx_strand_id
1 'polypeptide(L)'
;MSKPAIKYRLIKKEKHTGARLGEIITPHGTFPTPIFMPVGTQATVKAMSPEELDELGADIILSNTYHLWLRPGEDLVREAGGLHKFMNWHKGILTDSGGFQVFSLAELRNITEEGVHFKNHLNGHQMFLSPEKAIHIENALGADIMMSFDECPPFFESYDYIKKSVERTSRWAERGLKAHQNPETQALFGIVQGGGHKDLRQQSARDL
;
A
#
# COMPACT_ATOMS: atom_id res chain seq x y z
N MET A 1 -3.00 -25.56 -2.66
CA MET A 1 -2.57 -24.14 -2.56
C MET A 1 -3.63 -23.31 -3.26
N SER A 2 -4.15 -22.26 -2.61
CA SER A 2 -5.08 -21.32 -3.21
C SER A 2 -4.44 -20.60 -4.40
N LYS A 3 -5.25 -20.19 -5.37
CA LYS A 3 -4.77 -19.43 -6.53
C LYS A 3 -4.38 -18.01 -6.04
N PRO A 4 -3.17 -17.51 -6.35
CA PRO A 4 -2.79 -16.16 -5.93
C PRO A 4 -3.71 -15.11 -6.58
N ALA A 5 -4.05 -14.06 -5.81
CA ALA A 5 -4.90 -12.96 -6.28
C ALA A 5 -4.30 -12.25 -7.51
N ILE A 6 -2.97 -12.13 -7.54
CA ILE A 6 -2.25 -11.42 -8.61
C ILE A 6 -1.22 -12.35 -9.25
N LYS A 7 -1.02 -12.18 -10.56
CA LYS A 7 0.08 -12.78 -11.33
C LYS A 7 0.82 -11.71 -12.10
N TYR A 8 2.12 -11.87 -12.20
CA TYR A 8 2.96 -11.06 -13.07
C TYR A 8 3.48 -11.90 -14.25
N ARG A 9 3.39 -11.36 -15.46
CA ARG A 9 3.94 -11.95 -16.67
C ARG A 9 4.97 -11.02 -17.29
N LEU A 10 6.23 -11.44 -17.30
CA LEU A 10 7.28 -10.72 -18.02
C LEU A 10 7.13 -10.99 -19.52
N ILE A 11 6.97 -9.94 -20.32
CA ILE A 11 6.85 -10.02 -21.78
C ILE A 11 8.23 -9.82 -22.41
N LYS A 12 8.96 -8.78 -22.00
CA LYS A 12 10.25 -8.42 -22.56
C LYS A 12 11.16 -7.78 -21.53
N LYS A 13 12.44 -8.13 -21.58
CA LYS A 13 13.51 -7.44 -20.85
C LYS A 13 14.43 -6.76 -21.86
N GLU A 14 14.71 -5.47 -21.69
CA GLU A 14 15.69 -4.75 -22.48
C GLU A 14 17.10 -5.21 -22.11
N LYS A 15 17.97 -5.35 -23.11
CA LYS A 15 19.29 -6.01 -22.94
C LYS A 15 20.33 -5.12 -22.23
N HIS A 16 20.25 -3.80 -22.42
CA HIS A 16 21.29 -2.86 -21.95
C HIS A 16 20.94 -2.20 -20.63
N THR A 17 19.70 -1.79 -20.44
CA THR A 17 19.23 -1.08 -19.23
C THR A 17 18.60 -2.02 -18.19
N GLY A 18 18.17 -3.21 -18.62
CA GLY A 18 17.42 -4.12 -17.79
C GLY A 18 15.95 -3.71 -17.56
N ALA A 19 15.45 -2.70 -18.28
CA ALA A 19 14.05 -2.31 -18.26
C ALA A 19 13.15 -3.50 -18.65
N ARG A 20 11.96 -3.56 -18.05
CA ARG A 20 11.03 -4.69 -18.22
C ARG A 20 9.68 -4.20 -18.70
N LEU A 21 9.18 -4.83 -19.77
CA LEU A 21 7.78 -4.78 -20.16
C LEU A 21 7.09 -6.03 -19.64
N GLY A 22 5.97 -5.89 -18.98
CA GLY A 22 5.21 -7.01 -18.46
C GLY A 22 3.73 -6.70 -18.32
N GLU A 23 3.03 -7.59 -17.68
CA GLU A 23 1.62 -7.45 -17.34
C GLU A 23 1.40 -7.90 -15.90
N ILE A 24 0.53 -7.18 -15.20
CA ILE A 24 -0.02 -7.57 -13.92
C ILE A 24 -1.48 -8.01 -14.14
N ILE A 25 -1.80 -9.21 -13.67
CA ILE A 25 -3.12 -9.83 -13.81
C ILE A 25 -3.76 -9.82 -12.44
N THR A 26 -4.86 -9.08 -12.29
CA THR A 26 -5.64 -8.90 -11.07
C THR A 26 -7.05 -9.47 -11.22
N PRO A 27 -7.85 -9.54 -10.15
CA PRO A 27 -9.27 -9.87 -10.25
C PRO A 27 -10.07 -8.91 -11.16
N HIS A 28 -9.62 -7.65 -11.29
CA HIS A 28 -10.31 -6.61 -12.06
C HIS A 28 -9.69 -6.32 -13.44
N GLY A 29 -8.76 -7.15 -13.89
CA GLY A 29 -8.22 -7.03 -15.24
C GLY A 29 -6.74 -7.36 -15.37
N THR A 30 -6.25 -7.22 -16.61
CA THR A 30 -4.84 -7.38 -16.96
C THR A 30 -4.30 -6.05 -17.45
N PHE A 31 -3.25 -5.55 -16.81
CA PHE A 31 -2.72 -4.22 -17.05
C PHE A 31 -1.25 -4.27 -17.44
N PRO A 32 -0.80 -3.44 -18.41
CA PRO A 32 0.61 -3.40 -18.81
C PRO A 32 1.47 -2.79 -17.69
N THR A 33 2.74 -3.18 -17.64
CA THR A 33 3.74 -2.58 -16.75
C THR A 33 5.02 -2.22 -17.54
N PRO A 34 5.66 -1.09 -17.22
CA PRO A 34 5.40 -0.15 -16.12
C PRO A 34 4.12 0.66 -16.35
N ILE A 35 3.46 1.08 -15.26
CA ILE A 35 2.21 1.82 -15.30
C ILE A 35 2.23 2.98 -14.30
N PHE A 36 1.65 4.12 -14.69
CA PHE A 36 1.38 5.23 -13.80
C PHE A 36 0.02 5.02 -13.11
N MET A 37 -0.02 5.25 -11.80
CA MET A 37 -1.23 5.12 -10.99
C MET A 37 -1.68 6.50 -10.51
N PRO A 38 -2.76 7.09 -11.07
CA PRO A 38 -3.33 8.32 -10.54
C PRO A 38 -3.72 8.17 -9.06
N VAL A 39 -3.49 9.22 -8.27
CA VAL A 39 -3.74 9.18 -6.82
C VAL A 39 -5.16 9.62 -6.50
N GLY A 40 -5.98 8.69 -6.01
CA GLY A 40 -7.34 8.90 -5.51
C GLY A 40 -7.40 8.86 -3.98
N THR A 41 -6.90 9.90 -3.31
CA THR A 41 -6.62 9.92 -1.87
C THR A 41 -7.82 9.52 -1.01
N GLN A 42 -9.01 10.03 -1.29
CA GLN A 42 -10.24 9.76 -0.55
C GLN A 42 -11.30 9.12 -1.47
N ALA A 43 -10.92 8.02 -2.12
CA ALA A 43 -11.74 7.32 -3.10
C ALA A 43 -12.15 8.21 -4.30
N THR A 44 -11.34 9.20 -4.64
CA THR A 44 -11.53 10.05 -5.82
C THR A 44 -10.20 10.67 -6.26
N VAL A 45 -9.93 10.68 -7.55
CA VAL A 45 -8.86 11.49 -8.13
C VAL A 45 -9.38 12.92 -8.23
N LYS A 46 -8.69 13.85 -7.59
CA LYS A 46 -9.16 15.23 -7.44
C LYS A 46 -9.50 15.88 -8.77
N ALA A 47 -10.71 16.42 -8.88
CA ALA A 47 -11.25 17.10 -10.06
C ALA A 47 -11.36 16.24 -11.33
N MET A 48 -11.45 14.89 -11.18
CA MET A 48 -11.65 13.97 -12.31
C MET A 48 -12.72 12.94 -11.97
N SER A 49 -13.60 12.66 -12.91
CA SER A 49 -14.57 11.57 -12.80
C SER A 49 -13.92 10.23 -13.18
N PRO A 50 -14.51 9.08 -12.77
CA PRO A 50 -14.07 7.77 -13.24
C PRO A 50 -14.08 7.63 -14.75
N GLU A 51 -15.06 8.23 -15.43
CA GLU A 51 -15.20 8.21 -16.89
C GLU A 51 -14.05 8.97 -17.57
N GLU A 52 -13.69 10.15 -17.06
CA GLU A 52 -12.54 10.93 -17.56
C GLU A 52 -11.22 10.18 -17.37
N LEU A 53 -11.05 9.47 -16.23
CA LEU A 53 -9.88 8.62 -15.99
C LEU A 53 -9.81 7.43 -16.97
N ASP A 54 -10.95 6.84 -17.29
CA ASP A 54 -11.05 5.76 -18.28
C ASP A 54 -10.70 6.26 -19.68
N GLU A 55 -11.23 7.41 -20.10
CA GLU A 55 -10.90 8.06 -21.38
C GLU A 55 -9.41 8.41 -21.51
N LEU A 56 -8.76 8.78 -20.40
CA LEU A 56 -7.31 9.04 -20.35
C LEU A 56 -6.47 7.76 -20.32
N GLY A 57 -7.10 6.59 -20.26
CA GLY A 57 -6.41 5.29 -20.23
C GLY A 57 -5.77 4.96 -18.89
N ALA A 58 -6.29 5.48 -17.79
CA ALA A 58 -5.88 5.00 -16.48
C ALA A 58 -6.35 3.55 -16.27
N ASP A 59 -5.47 2.70 -15.76
CA ASP A 59 -5.75 1.27 -15.55
C ASP A 59 -5.77 0.88 -14.08
N ILE A 60 -4.89 1.49 -13.27
CA ILE A 60 -4.84 1.27 -11.82
C ILE A 60 -4.86 2.61 -11.11
N ILE A 61 -5.70 2.76 -10.09
CA ILE A 61 -5.77 3.94 -9.23
C ILE A 61 -5.16 3.59 -7.88
N LEU A 62 -4.38 4.52 -7.30
CA LEU A 62 -3.87 4.42 -5.94
C LEU A 62 -4.79 5.17 -4.98
N SER A 63 -5.22 4.53 -3.89
CA SER A 63 -5.97 5.17 -2.80
C SER A 63 -5.20 5.07 -1.48
N ASN A 64 -5.38 6.07 -0.60
CA ASN A 64 -4.62 6.16 0.63
C ASN A 64 -5.40 5.59 1.83
N THR A 65 -4.93 4.50 2.39
CA THR A 65 -5.53 3.80 3.54
C THR A 65 -5.74 4.71 4.75
N TYR A 66 -4.74 5.50 5.12
CA TYR A 66 -4.84 6.43 6.25
C TYR A 66 -6.01 7.40 6.11
N HIS A 67 -6.17 8.03 4.94
CA HIS A 67 -7.22 9.00 4.71
C HIS A 67 -8.61 8.35 4.69
N LEU A 68 -8.73 7.20 4.08
CA LEU A 68 -9.99 6.44 4.03
C LEU A 68 -10.40 5.90 5.40
N TRP A 69 -9.44 5.47 6.22
CA TRP A 69 -9.67 5.07 7.60
C TRP A 69 -10.22 6.22 8.45
N LEU A 70 -9.65 7.43 8.31
CA LEU A 70 -10.13 8.59 9.04
C LEU A 70 -11.50 9.08 8.53
N ARG A 71 -11.72 9.02 7.23
CA ARG A 71 -12.95 9.48 6.58
C ARG A 71 -13.09 8.87 5.18
N PRO A 72 -14.17 8.13 4.89
CA PRO A 72 -15.39 7.96 5.70
C PRO A 72 -15.31 6.87 6.77
N GLY A 73 -14.22 6.09 6.82
CA GLY A 73 -14.03 4.91 7.63
C GLY A 73 -14.15 3.62 6.81
N GLU A 74 -13.36 2.62 7.17
CA GLU A 74 -13.27 1.33 6.46
C GLU A 74 -14.59 0.55 6.49
N ASP A 75 -15.35 0.67 7.59
CA ASP A 75 -16.62 -0.04 7.72
C ASP A 75 -17.66 0.46 6.71
N LEU A 76 -17.77 1.78 6.52
CA LEU A 76 -18.68 2.35 5.53
C LEU A 76 -18.30 1.92 4.11
N VAL A 77 -17.00 1.93 3.78
CA VAL A 77 -16.54 1.49 2.46
C VAL A 77 -16.83 0.00 2.24
N ARG A 78 -16.64 -0.84 3.28
CA ARG A 78 -16.98 -2.26 3.24
C ARG A 78 -18.48 -2.48 3.02
N GLU A 79 -19.34 -1.75 3.74
CA GLU A 79 -20.80 -1.81 3.58
C GLU A 79 -21.27 -1.36 2.19
N ALA A 80 -20.56 -0.40 1.58
CA ALA A 80 -20.80 0.02 0.19
C ALA A 80 -20.34 -1.04 -0.85
N GLY A 81 -19.68 -2.12 -0.40
CA GLY A 81 -19.18 -3.22 -1.24
C GLY A 81 -17.75 -3.05 -1.73
N GLY A 82 -16.92 -2.33 -0.96
CA GLY A 82 -15.51 -2.07 -1.21
C GLY A 82 -15.25 -0.86 -2.10
N LEU A 83 -13.97 -0.51 -2.25
CA LEU A 83 -13.54 0.70 -2.99
C LEU A 83 -14.03 0.71 -4.43
N HIS A 84 -13.98 -0.42 -5.13
CA HIS A 84 -14.43 -0.50 -6.52
C HIS A 84 -15.85 0.01 -6.71
N LYS A 85 -16.79 -0.44 -5.87
CA LYS A 85 -18.18 0.04 -5.90
C LYS A 85 -18.32 1.47 -5.37
N PHE A 86 -17.60 1.79 -4.29
CA PHE A 86 -17.67 3.09 -3.66
C PHE A 86 -17.15 4.21 -4.59
N MET A 87 -16.12 3.93 -5.40
CA MET A 87 -15.55 4.85 -6.39
C MET A 87 -16.22 4.79 -7.76
N ASN A 88 -17.09 3.82 -8.02
CA ASN A 88 -17.57 3.46 -9.37
C ASN A 88 -16.39 3.19 -10.33
N TRP A 89 -15.35 2.47 -9.86
CA TRP A 89 -14.17 2.12 -10.63
C TRP A 89 -14.06 0.62 -10.83
N HIS A 90 -13.94 0.17 -12.09
CA HIS A 90 -14.03 -1.25 -12.45
C HIS A 90 -12.69 -1.89 -12.80
N LYS A 91 -11.61 -1.11 -12.82
CA LYS A 91 -10.23 -1.57 -13.08
C LYS A 91 -9.44 -1.73 -11.78
N GLY A 92 -8.12 -1.86 -11.87
CA GLY A 92 -7.28 -2.11 -10.70
C GLY A 92 -7.28 -0.99 -9.66
N ILE A 93 -7.17 -1.36 -8.39
CA ILE A 93 -6.94 -0.43 -7.27
C ILE A 93 -5.77 -0.94 -6.44
N LEU A 94 -4.87 -0.02 -6.08
CA LEU A 94 -3.84 -0.23 -5.08
C LEU A 94 -4.15 0.66 -3.86
N THR A 95 -4.07 0.09 -2.65
CA THR A 95 -4.05 0.87 -1.41
C THR A 95 -2.64 0.89 -0.82
N ASP A 96 -2.17 2.07 -0.40
CA ASP A 96 -0.96 2.17 0.40
C ASP A 96 -1.21 1.67 1.84
N SER A 97 -0.14 1.48 2.61
CA SER A 97 -0.25 0.98 3.99
C SER A 97 -0.77 2.01 5.01
N GLY A 98 -0.82 3.29 4.62
CA GLY A 98 -1.04 4.42 5.53
C GLY A 98 0.20 4.82 6.35
N GLY A 99 1.29 4.07 6.27
CA GLY A 99 2.53 4.32 7.03
C GLY A 99 3.11 5.69 6.74
N PHE A 100 3.33 6.02 5.48
CA PHE A 100 3.91 7.31 5.09
C PHE A 100 3.12 8.50 5.65
N GLN A 101 1.77 8.47 5.61
CA GLN A 101 0.93 9.56 6.12
C GLN A 101 1.04 9.69 7.65
N VAL A 102 1.10 8.57 8.37
CA VAL A 102 1.37 8.58 9.82
C VAL A 102 2.73 9.22 10.13
N PHE A 103 3.75 8.95 9.30
CA PHE A 103 5.08 9.52 9.48
C PHE A 103 5.20 10.97 9.03
N SER A 104 4.46 11.40 8.00
CA SER A 104 4.56 12.74 7.40
C SER A 104 3.59 13.76 7.96
N LEU A 105 2.37 13.34 8.36
CA LEU A 105 1.30 14.23 8.79
C LEU A 105 1.09 14.27 10.31
N ALA A 106 1.58 13.28 11.06
CA ALA A 106 1.40 13.23 12.50
C ALA A 106 2.49 14.03 13.22
N GLU A 107 2.11 15.09 13.95
CA GLU A 107 3.03 15.94 14.70
C GLU A 107 3.67 15.23 15.90
N LEU A 108 2.93 14.36 16.57
CA LEU A 108 3.38 13.57 17.72
C LEU A 108 3.17 12.09 17.44
N ARG A 109 4.26 11.38 17.26
CA ARG A 109 4.25 9.93 17.03
C ARG A 109 5.22 9.22 17.97
N ASN A 110 4.82 8.05 18.42
CA ASN A 110 5.67 7.13 19.16
C ASN A 110 5.66 5.77 18.46
N ILE A 111 6.82 5.36 17.95
CA ILE A 111 7.01 4.11 17.22
C ILE A 111 7.47 3.05 18.21
N THR A 112 6.73 1.95 18.29
CA THR A 112 7.07 0.79 19.10
C THR A 112 7.13 -0.46 18.23
N GLU A 113 7.44 -1.61 18.79
CA GLU A 113 7.40 -2.87 18.05
C GLU A 113 5.95 -3.28 17.71
N GLU A 114 5.00 -2.88 18.55
CA GLU A 114 3.58 -3.18 18.37
C GLU A 114 2.94 -2.38 17.25
N GLY A 115 3.43 -1.16 17.00
CA GLY A 115 2.88 -0.24 16.01
C GLY A 115 3.21 1.21 16.32
N VAL A 116 2.40 2.14 15.82
CA VAL A 116 2.61 3.57 15.95
C VAL A 116 1.45 4.24 16.67
N HIS A 117 1.74 4.92 17.77
CA HIS A 117 0.83 5.87 18.41
C HIS A 117 1.03 7.25 17.80
N PHE A 118 -0.06 7.91 17.44
CA PHE A 118 0.00 9.25 16.83
C PHE A 118 -1.28 10.04 17.08
N LYS A 119 -1.21 11.35 16.84
CA LYS A 119 -2.40 12.22 16.79
C LYS A 119 -2.81 12.44 15.34
N ASN A 120 -4.06 12.15 15.00
CA ASN A 120 -4.53 12.38 13.65
C ASN A 120 -4.63 13.88 13.33
N HIS A 121 -4.39 14.24 12.08
CA HIS A 121 -4.32 15.62 11.61
C HIS A 121 -5.68 16.34 11.50
N LEU A 122 -6.81 15.60 11.57
CA LEU A 122 -8.14 16.19 11.41
C LEU A 122 -8.67 16.82 12.70
N ASN A 123 -8.45 16.15 13.84
CA ASN A 123 -9.04 16.57 15.13
C ASN A 123 -8.10 16.38 16.34
N GLY A 124 -6.86 15.94 16.11
CA GLY A 124 -5.86 15.75 17.15
C GLY A 124 -6.10 14.55 18.08
N HIS A 125 -7.10 13.70 17.80
CA HIS A 125 -7.34 12.52 18.63
C HIS A 125 -6.17 11.54 18.56
N GLN A 126 -5.86 10.94 19.72
CA GLN A 126 -4.87 9.88 19.78
C GLN A 126 -5.37 8.62 19.09
N MET A 127 -4.53 8.06 18.25
CA MET A 127 -4.80 6.84 17.48
C MET A 127 -3.61 5.89 17.58
N PHE A 128 -3.89 4.63 17.33
CA PHE A 128 -2.89 3.58 17.25
C PHE A 128 -3.10 2.77 15.98
N LEU A 129 -2.02 2.59 15.21
CA LEU A 129 -1.99 1.76 14.01
C LEU A 129 -0.93 0.69 14.18
N SER A 130 -1.36 -0.58 14.16
CA SER A 130 -0.48 -1.74 14.11
C SER A 130 -0.48 -2.36 12.70
N PRO A 131 0.49 -3.22 12.37
CA PRO A 131 0.48 -3.99 11.13
C PRO A 131 -0.83 -4.74 10.89
N GLU A 132 -1.35 -5.40 11.92
CA GLU A 132 -2.61 -6.15 11.83
C GLU A 132 -3.79 -5.23 11.55
N LYS A 133 -3.84 -4.06 12.19
CA LYS A 133 -4.92 -3.09 11.99
C LYS A 133 -4.87 -2.48 10.60
N ALA A 134 -3.68 -2.16 10.08
CA ALA A 134 -3.52 -1.67 8.70
C ALA A 134 -4.09 -2.69 7.70
N ILE A 135 -3.70 -3.96 7.82
CA ILE A 135 -4.22 -5.03 6.97
C ILE A 135 -5.73 -5.23 7.13
N HIS A 136 -6.26 -5.13 8.35
CA HIS A 136 -7.72 -5.21 8.56
C HIS A 136 -8.47 -4.11 7.81
N ILE A 137 -7.97 -2.87 7.87
CA ILE A 137 -8.52 -1.74 7.13
C ILE A 137 -8.45 -2.01 5.63
N GLU A 138 -7.30 -2.41 5.10
CA GLU A 138 -7.11 -2.67 3.67
C GLU A 138 -7.95 -3.86 3.18
N ASN A 139 -8.15 -4.90 4.00
CA ASN A 139 -9.07 -5.98 3.68
C ASN A 139 -10.52 -5.49 3.56
N ALA A 140 -10.92 -4.54 4.41
CA ALA A 140 -12.25 -3.94 4.34
C ALA A 140 -12.41 -3.01 3.12
N LEU A 141 -11.35 -2.29 2.73
CA LEU A 141 -11.33 -1.44 1.54
C LEU A 141 -11.43 -2.25 0.25
N GLY A 142 -10.89 -3.46 0.18
CA GLY A 142 -11.10 -4.38 -0.94
C GLY A 142 -10.32 -4.04 -2.22
N ALA A 143 -9.13 -3.42 -2.12
CA ALA A 143 -8.25 -3.16 -3.26
C ALA A 143 -7.61 -4.45 -3.80
N ASP A 144 -7.20 -4.48 -5.07
CA ASP A 144 -6.46 -5.61 -5.66
C ASP A 144 -5.07 -5.78 -5.06
N ILE A 145 -4.39 -4.65 -4.82
CA ILE A 145 -3.04 -4.60 -4.26
C ILE A 145 -3.10 -3.83 -2.95
N MET A 146 -2.60 -4.46 -1.89
CA MET A 146 -2.41 -3.89 -0.57
C MET A 146 -0.92 -3.77 -0.29
N MET A 147 -0.48 -2.68 0.35
CA MET A 147 0.92 -2.51 0.74
C MET A 147 1.11 -2.83 2.22
N SER A 148 2.14 -3.59 2.58
CA SER A 148 2.42 -3.89 3.98
C SER A 148 2.75 -2.63 4.78
N PHE A 149 2.31 -2.60 6.05
CA PHE A 149 2.64 -1.51 6.96
C PHE A 149 4.15 -1.47 7.22
N ASP A 150 4.75 -0.32 7.00
CA ASP A 150 6.19 -0.12 7.07
C ASP A 150 6.56 1.12 7.90
N GLU A 151 7.78 1.15 8.42
CA GLU A 151 8.37 2.36 8.94
C GLU A 151 9.16 3.06 7.84
N CYS A 152 8.74 4.28 7.47
CA CYS A 152 9.44 5.13 6.52
C CYS A 152 10.31 6.16 7.26
N PRO A 153 11.59 5.85 7.57
CA PRO A 153 12.45 6.79 8.28
C PRO A 153 12.86 7.96 7.38
N PRO A 154 13.19 9.14 7.96
CA PRO A 154 13.80 10.22 7.21
C PRO A 154 15.08 9.76 6.49
N PHE A 155 15.32 10.27 5.28
CA PHE A 155 16.42 9.81 4.43
C PHE A 155 17.81 10.00 5.05
N PHE A 156 17.97 11.03 5.89
CA PHE A 156 19.26 11.39 6.51
C PHE A 156 19.47 10.81 7.92
N GLU A 157 18.65 9.82 8.31
CA GLU A 157 18.85 9.13 9.59
C GLU A 157 20.16 8.32 9.62
N SER A 158 20.64 8.02 10.85
CA SER A 158 21.84 7.22 11.02
C SER A 158 21.66 5.79 10.46
N TYR A 159 22.78 5.18 10.04
CA TYR A 159 22.79 3.80 9.58
C TYR A 159 22.14 2.84 10.60
N ASP A 160 22.46 2.99 11.89
CA ASP A 160 21.92 2.13 12.95
C ASP A 160 20.41 2.30 13.13
N TYR A 161 19.90 3.52 12.97
CA TYR A 161 18.46 3.75 13.00
C TYR A 161 17.78 3.08 11.80
N ILE A 162 18.29 3.31 10.58
CA ILE A 162 17.74 2.72 9.36
C ILE A 162 17.79 1.19 9.42
N LYS A 163 18.85 0.60 9.96
CA LYS A 163 18.95 -0.85 10.16
C LYS A 163 17.84 -1.37 11.07
N LYS A 164 17.62 -0.74 12.23
CA LYS A 164 16.53 -1.11 13.16
C LYS A 164 15.14 -0.96 12.51
N SER A 165 14.97 0.08 11.72
CA SER A 165 13.73 0.33 10.95
C SER A 165 13.47 -0.76 9.91
N VAL A 166 14.49 -1.20 9.17
CA VAL A 166 14.40 -2.33 8.24
C VAL A 166 13.97 -3.60 8.96
N GLU A 167 14.65 -3.95 10.05
CA GLU A 167 14.34 -5.14 10.84
C GLU A 167 12.91 -5.11 11.40
N ARG A 168 12.45 -3.94 11.87
CA ARG A 168 11.07 -3.75 12.33
C ARG A 168 10.07 -3.90 11.18
N THR A 169 10.33 -3.25 10.04
CA THR A 169 9.46 -3.35 8.86
C THR A 169 9.32 -4.81 8.39
N SER A 170 10.41 -5.59 8.38
CA SER A 170 10.34 -7.02 8.03
C SER A 170 9.45 -7.81 8.99
N ARG A 171 9.57 -7.59 10.32
CA ARG A 171 8.68 -8.21 11.30
C ARG A 171 7.23 -7.75 11.16
N TRP A 172 6.99 -6.48 10.86
CA TRP A 172 5.65 -5.95 10.60
C TRP A 172 5.04 -6.55 9.33
N ALA A 173 5.84 -6.73 8.27
CA ALA A 173 5.37 -7.41 7.07
C ALA A 173 4.93 -8.86 7.35
N GLU A 174 5.70 -9.61 8.15
CA GLU A 174 5.33 -10.96 8.57
C GLU A 174 4.03 -10.98 9.39
N ARG A 175 3.86 -10.03 10.32
CA ARG A 175 2.63 -9.89 11.11
C ARG A 175 1.43 -9.53 10.23
N GLY A 176 1.62 -8.59 9.29
CA GLY A 176 0.60 -8.22 8.31
C GLY A 176 0.19 -9.41 7.43
N LEU A 177 1.15 -10.19 6.94
CA LEU A 177 0.87 -11.39 6.16
C LEU A 177 0.03 -12.41 6.94
N LYS A 178 0.31 -12.61 8.23
CA LYS A 178 -0.49 -13.50 9.09
C LYS A 178 -1.91 -12.98 9.35
N ALA A 179 -2.10 -11.67 9.35
CA ALA A 179 -3.40 -11.02 9.56
C ALA A 179 -4.25 -10.94 8.29
N HIS A 180 -3.65 -11.14 7.11
CA HIS A 180 -4.35 -11.03 5.83
C HIS A 180 -5.41 -12.12 5.64
N GLN A 181 -6.65 -11.70 5.33
CA GLN A 181 -7.82 -12.60 5.29
C GLN A 181 -8.28 -12.96 3.87
N ASN A 182 -7.92 -12.16 2.86
CA ASN A 182 -8.43 -12.29 1.50
C ASN A 182 -7.35 -12.62 0.44
N PRO A 183 -6.46 -13.60 0.65
CA PRO A 183 -5.29 -13.84 -0.22
C PRO A 183 -5.65 -14.31 -1.63
N GLU A 184 -6.90 -14.70 -1.88
CA GLU A 184 -7.39 -15.14 -3.21
C GLU A 184 -7.88 -13.97 -4.07
N THR A 185 -8.20 -12.83 -3.45
CA THR A 185 -8.77 -11.65 -4.14
C THR A 185 -7.96 -10.39 -3.96
N GLN A 186 -7.08 -10.33 -2.96
CA GLN A 186 -6.20 -9.21 -2.65
C GLN A 186 -4.76 -9.70 -2.50
N ALA A 187 -3.80 -9.03 -3.12
CA ALA A 187 -2.39 -9.35 -2.95
C ALA A 187 -1.71 -8.38 -2.00
N LEU A 188 -0.97 -8.92 -1.04
CA LEU A 188 -0.15 -8.13 -0.13
C LEU A 188 1.27 -7.98 -0.72
N PHE A 189 1.71 -6.73 -0.93
CA PHE A 189 3.05 -6.38 -1.40
C PHE A 189 3.90 -5.88 -0.24
N GLY A 190 5.11 -6.44 -0.08
CA GLY A 190 6.11 -5.93 0.86
C GLY A 190 6.80 -4.67 0.35
N ILE A 191 7.37 -3.89 1.26
CA ILE A 191 8.09 -2.65 0.94
C ILE A 191 9.56 -2.80 1.29
N VAL A 192 10.42 -2.73 0.26
CA VAL A 192 11.88 -2.76 0.45
C VAL A 192 12.35 -1.43 1.01
N GLN A 193 12.78 -1.44 2.27
CA GLN A 193 13.38 -0.31 2.98
C GLN A 193 14.91 -0.34 2.93
N GLY A 194 15.60 0.56 3.65
CA GLY A 194 17.06 0.60 3.77
C GLY A 194 17.71 1.93 3.33
N GLY A 195 16.91 2.96 3.03
CA GLY A 195 17.41 4.29 2.68
C GLY A 195 18.41 4.25 1.51
N GLY A 196 19.52 4.95 1.64
CA GLY A 196 20.63 4.96 0.68
C GLY A 196 21.65 3.80 0.85
N HIS A 197 21.43 2.85 1.79
CA HIS A 197 22.38 1.80 2.14
C HIS A 197 22.10 0.52 1.35
N LYS A 198 23.01 0.17 0.42
CA LYS A 198 22.86 -0.97 -0.49
C LYS A 198 22.67 -2.30 0.26
N ASP A 199 23.45 -2.52 1.30
CA ASP A 199 23.41 -3.73 2.13
C ASP A 199 22.07 -3.90 2.87
N LEU A 200 21.55 -2.81 3.47
CA LEU A 200 20.25 -2.81 4.13
C LEU A 200 19.09 -3.02 3.13
N ARG A 201 19.16 -2.43 1.93
CA ARG A 201 18.17 -2.66 0.88
C ARG A 201 18.20 -4.11 0.40
N GLN A 202 19.38 -4.70 0.28
CA GLN A 202 19.52 -6.11 -0.08
C GLN A 202 19.03 -7.04 1.03
N GLN A 203 19.25 -6.68 2.29
CA GLN A 203 18.70 -7.41 3.43
C GLN A 203 17.17 -7.35 3.40
N SER A 204 16.60 -6.15 3.35
CA SER A 204 15.14 -5.96 3.28
C SER A 204 14.49 -6.74 2.15
N ALA A 205 15.11 -6.74 0.96
CA ALA A 205 14.59 -7.50 -0.20
C ALA A 205 14.69 -9.03 -0.04
N ARG A 206 15.56 -9.55 0.83
CA ARG A 206 15.64 -10.99 1.13
C ARG A 206 14.68 -11.41 2.23
N ASP A 207 14.34 -10.49 3.13
CA ASP A 207 13.48 -10.73 4.27
C ASP A 207 11.99 -10.74 3.87
N LEU A 208 11.66 -10.14 2.73
CA LEU A 208 10.31 -10.08 2.13
C LEU A 208 10.10 -11.18 1.06
#